data_a37f497136c7a42a620d7aa836b883c5
#
_entry.id   a37f497136c7a42a620d7aa836b883c5
#
_cell.length_a   1.000
_cell.length_b   1.000
_cell.length_c   1.000
_cell.angle_alpha   90.00
_cell.angle_beta   90.00
_cell.angle_gamma   90.00
#
_symmetry.space_group_name_H-M   'P 1'
#
loop_
_entity.id
_entity.type
_entity.pdbx_description
1 polymer ?
#
loop_
_entity_poly.entity_id
_entity_poly.type
_entity_poly.pdbx_seq_one_letter_code
_entity_poly.pdbx_strand_id
1 'polypeptide(L)'
;MSVKRVPRESGDKPWLHGLTTLVLLIVVVGFLLLNRTADYKADDVFYVSRQVTPELWLYATRNDSGNATVPVVYRYYLSSKITGSEDEVVDALHSQIPFLEGTGDISAISAENNRVRIVYSGRVYSLDESAHYTVNGETVTVRLAYEIQ
;
A
#
# COMPACT_ATOMS: atom_id res chain seq x y z
N MET A 1 31.87 38.40 -60.60
CA MET A 1 30.93 37.33 -60.19
C MET A 1 30.48 37.60 -58.78
N SER A 2 29.27 38.11 -58.61
CA SER A 2 28.74 38.50 -57.30
C SER A 2 27.96 37.36 -56.69
N VAL A 3 28.50 36.77 -55.60
CA VAL A 3 27.82 35.68 -54.89
C VAL A 3 26.78 36.28 -53.95
N LYS A 4 25.52 36.12 -54.35
CA LYS A 4 24.36 36.53 -53.54
C LYS A 4 24.23 35.56 -52.34
N ARG A 5 24.60 36.01 -51.13
CA ARG A 5 24.31 35.29 -49.88
C ARG A 5 22.80 35.34 -49.66
N VAL A 6 22.20 34.16 -49.64
CA VAL A 6 20.82 33.96 -49.20
C VAL A 6 20.79 34.11 -47.68
N PRO A 7 19.96 34.99 -47.10
CA PRO A 7 19.81 35.03 -45.67
C PRO A 7 19.09 33.75 -45.21
N ARG A 8 19.73 33.04 -44.31
CA ARG A 8 19.09 31.94 -43.59
C ARG A 8 18.18 32.58 -42.53
N GLU A 9 16.92 32.72 -42.85
CA GLU A 9 15.89 33.02 -41.85
C GLU A 9 15.72 31.80 -40.97
N SER A 10 16.48 31.72 -39.89
CA SER A 10 16.12 30.92 -38.71
C SER A 10 15.08 31.71 -37.92
N GLY A 11 13.88 31.74 -38.42
CA GLY A 11 12.75 32.25 -37.66
C GLY A 11 12.42 31.30 -36.52
N ASP A 12 13.12 31.44 -35.40
CA ASP A 12 12.70 30.85 -34.13
C ASP A 12 11.33 31.45 -33.79
N LYS A 13 10.29 30.67 -34.08
CA LYS A 13 8.92 31.11 -33.82
C LYS A 13 8.64 30.82 -32.33
N PRO A 14 8.65 31.84 -31.44
CA PRO A 14 8.53 31.64 -29.99
C PRO A 14 7.20 30.97 -29.59
N TRP A 15 6.16 31.11 -30.43
CA TRP A 15 4.90 30.43 -30.23
C TRP A 15 4.99 28.91 -30.37
N LEU A 16 5.96 28.39 -31.16
CA LEU A 16 6.19 26.96 -31.34
C LEU A 16 6.74 26.34 -30.06
N HIS A 17 7.64 27.02 -29.36
CA HIS A 17 8.17 26.59 -28.07
C HIS A 17 7.06 26.59 -27.00
N GLY A 18 6.19 27.63 -27.01
CA GLY A 18 5.04 27.68 -26.12
C GLY A 18 4.06 26.52 -26.34
N LEU A 19 3.78 26.19 -27.61
CA LEU A 19 2.91 25.09 -27.98
C LEU A 19 3.51 23.74 -27.56
N THR A 20 4.81 23.53 -27.82
CA THR A 20 5.52 22.30 -27.43
C THR A 20 5.53 22.11 -25.91
N THR A 21 5.79 23.19 -25.16
CA THR A 21 5.75 23.16 -23.70
C THR A 21 4.36 22.84 -23.18
N LEU A 22 3.31 23.40 -23.77
CA LEU A 22 1.93 23.12 -23.40
C LEU A 22 1.56 21.66 -23.64
N VAL A 23 1.92 21.11 -24.80
CA VAL A 23 1.67 19.71 -25.14
C VAL A 23 2.41 18.79 -24.17
N LEU A 24 3.67 19.09 -23.86
CA LEU A 24 4.46 18.31 -22.92
C LEU A 24 3.85 18.34 -21.52
N LEU A 25 3.36 19.49 -21.07
CA LEU A 25 2.68 19.66 -19.79
C LEU A 25 1.40 18.78 -19.73
N ILE A 26 0.59 18.80 -20.80
CA ILE A 26 -0.62 17.98 -20.89
C ILE A 26 -0.27 16.49 -20.84
N VAL A 27 0.78 16.05 -21.53
CA VAL A 27 1.23 14.65 -21.51
C VAL A 27 1.70 14.25 -20.12
N VAL A 28 2.48 15.09 -19.43
CA VAL A 28 2.97 14.81 -18.07
C VAL A 28 1.81 14.76 -17.08
N VAL A 29 0.90 15.74 -17.14
CA VAL A 29 -0.29 15.74 -16.24
C VAL A 29 -1.18 14.53 -16.54
N GLY A 30 -1.42 14.19 -17.81
CA GLY A 30 -2.17 13.01 -18.21
C GLY A 30 -1.52 11.73 -17.70
N PHE A 31 -0.19 11.61 -17.83
CA PHE A 31 0.56 10.47 -17.31
C PHE A 31 0.45 10.35 -15.79
N LEU A 32 0.57 11.46 -15.04
CA LEU A 32 0.42 11.47 -13.58
C LEU A 32 -1.01 11.10 -13.15
N LEU A 33 -2.03 11.53 -13.89
CA LEU A 33 -3.43 11.20 -13.60
C LEU A 33 -3.74 9.73 -13.92
N LEU A 34 -3.19 9.19 -15.00
CA LEU A 34 -3.38 7.79 -15.40
C LEU A 34 -2.57 6.82 -14.51
N ASN A 35 -1.42 7.27 -14.01
CA ASN A 35 -0.59 6.49 -13.08
C ASN A 35 -0.89 6.78 -11.60
N ARG A 36 -2.01 7.40 -11.27
CA ARG A 36 -2.50 7.33 -9.89
C ARG A 36 -2.76 5.87 -9.61
N THR A 37 -1.86 5.29 -8.80
CA THR A 37 -2.08 3.93 -8.27
C THR A 37 -3.44 3.92 -7.61
N ALA A 38 -4.35 3.11 -8.15
CA ALA A 38 -5.62 2.87 -7.51
C ALA A 38 -5.32 2.41 -6.08
N ASP A 39 -6.00 3.00 -5.12
CA ASP A 39 -5.87 2.60 -3.73
C ASP A 39 -6.37 1.16 -3.58
N TYR A 40 -5.43 0.24 -3.52
CA TYR A 40 -5.72 -1.21 -3.45
C TYR A 40 -6.40 -1.63 -2.14
N LYS A 41 -6.50 -0.72 -1.17
CA LYS A 41 -7.20 -0.91 0.10
C LYS A 41 -8.57 -0.24 0.17
N ALA A 42 -8.97 0.50 -0.88
CA ALA A 42 -10.20 1.30 -0.85
C ALA A 42 -11.46 0.47 -0.54
N ASP A 43 -11.48 -0.79 -0.95
CA ASP A 43 -12.60 -1.71 -0.74
C ASP A 43 -12.35 -2.72 0.41
N ASP A 44 -11.36 -2.45 1.25
CA ASP A 44 -11.11 -3.28 2.42
C ASP A 44 -12.20 -3.09 3.45
N VAL A 45 -12.69 -4.21 4.00
CA VAL A 45 -13.65 -4.23 5.09
C VAL A 45 -13.04 -4.94 6.31
N PHE A 46 -13.53 -4.61 7.49
CA PHE A 46 -13.11 -5.30 8.72
C PHE A 46 -13.41 -6.79 8.62
N TYR A 47 -12.45 -7.61 9.03
CA TYR A 47 -12.60 -9.06 9.07
C TYR A 47 -12.55 -9.61 10.49
N VAL A 48 -11.46 -9.37 11.21
CA VAL A 48 -11.29 -9.87 12.57
C VAL A 48 -10.29 -9.04 13.36
N SER A 49 -10.47 -8.99 14.68
CA SER A 49 -9.46 -8.52 15.61
C SER A 49 -9.23 -9.55 16.71
N ARG A 50 -7.99 -9.70 17.14
CA ARG A 50 -7.60 -10.64 18.20
C ARG A 50 -6.52 -10.04 19.07
N GLN A 51 -6.72 -10.08 20.38
CA GLN A 51 -5.68 -9.68 21.32
C GLN A 51 -4.59 -10.75 21.38
N VAL A 52 -3.35 -10.34 21.18
CA VAL A 52 -2.15 -11.20 21.23
C VAL A 52 -1.47 -11.07 22.60
N THR A 53 -1.27 -9.81 23.04
CA THR A 53 -0.80 -9.46 24.38
C THR A 53 -1.64 -8.28 24.90
N PRO A 54 -1.50 -7.85 26.17
CA PRO A 54 -2.21 -6.66 26.65
C PRO A 54 -2.01 -5.41 25.80
N GLU A 55 -0.86 -5.28 25.13
CA GLU A 55 -0.47 -4.10 24.34
C GLU A 55 -0.49 -4.35 22.83
N LEU A 56 -0.59 -5.62 22.40
CA LEU A 56 -0.50 -6.00 20.99
C LEU A 56 -1.77 -6.70 20.53
N TRP A 57 -2.34 -6.19 19.44
CA TRP A 57 -3.51 -6.73 18.77
C TRP A 57 -3.19 -7.10 17.33
N LEU A 58 -3.76 -8.22 16.89
CA LEU A 58 -3.86 -8.60 15.50
C LEU A 58 -5.15 -8.05 14.92
N TYR A 59 -5.06 -7.38 13.79
CA TYR A 59 -6.20 -6.97 12.99
C TYR A 59 -6.10 -7.56 11.60
N ALA A 60 -7.24 -7.85 11.01
CA ALA A 60 -7.30 -8.23 9.61
C ALA A 60 -8.43 -7.51 8.89
N THR A 61 -8.14 -7.13 7.65
CA THR A 61 -9.12 -6.65 6.68
C THR A 61 -9.29 -7.69 5.57
N ARG A 62 -10.41 -7.63 4.91
CA ARG A 62 -10.76 -8.49 3.78
C ARG A 62 -11.14 -7.62 2.59
N ASN A 63 -10.62 -7.96 1.43
CA ASN A 63 -11.00 -7.36 0.17
C ASN A 63 -11.59 -8.44 -0.75
N ASP A 64 -12.85 -8.29 -1.09
CA ASP A 64 -13.59 -9.17 -1.99
C ASP A 64 -14.16 -8.42 -3.21
N SER A 65 -13.64 -7.22 -3.49
CA SER A 65 -14.03 -6.39 -4.63
C SER A 65 -13.70 -6.99 -6.00
N GLY A 66 -12.98 -8.11 -6.00
CA GLY A 66 -12.68 -8.86 -7.22
C GLY A 66 -13.91 -9.52 -7.83
N ASN A 67 -13.84 -9.77 -9.14
CA ASN A 67 -14.82 -10.60 -9.84
C ASN A 67 -14.75 -12.05 -9.33
N ALA A 68 -15.74 -12.88 -9.69
CA ALA A 68 -15.82 -14.30 -9.29
C ALA A 68 -14.56 -15.15 -9.54
N THR A 69 -13.60 -14.64 -10.30
CA THR A 69 -12.32 -15.28 -10.62
C THR A 69 -11.14 -14.75 -9.80
N VAL A 70 -11.33 -13.65 -9.05
CA VAL A 70 -10.27 -13.05 -8.21
C VAL A 70 -10.44 -13.55 -6.79
N PRO A 71 -9.43 -14.17 -6.19
CA PRO A 71 -9.51 -14.64 -4.81
C PRO A 71 -9.70 -13.47 -3.84
N VAL A 72 -10.42 -13.72 -2.76
CA VAL A 72 -10.50 -12.80 -1.62
C VAL A 72 -9.10 -12.63 -1.02
N VAL A 73 -8.71 -11.38 -0.79
CA VAL A 73 -7.41 -11.03 -0.19
C VAL A 73 -7.62 -10.59 1.24
N TYR A 74 -6.87 -11.19 2.14
CA TYR A 74 -6.80 -10.80 3.54
C TYR A 74 -5.49 -10.06 3.80
N ARG A 75 -5.57 -8.96 4.58
CA ARG A 75 -4.43 -8.17 5.02
C ARG A 75 -4.36 -8.16 6.53
N TYR A 76 -3.22 -8.50 7.06
CA TYR A 76 -3.00 -8.67 8.49
C TYR A 76 -2.07 -7.58 9.03
N TYR A 77 -2.47 -7.00 10.16
CA TYR A 77 -1.79 -5.87 10.78
C TYR A 77 -1.53 -6.18 12.25
N LEU A 78 -0.41 -5.71 12.77
CA LEU A 78 -0.13 -5.66 14.20
C LEU A 78 -0.19 -4.21 14.67
N SER A 79 -0.97 -3.95 15.71
CA SER A 79 -1.15 -2.61 16.24
C SER A 79 -1.43 -2.67 17.74
N SER A 80 -1.33 -1.54 18.41
CA SER A 80 -1.98 -1.34 19.70
C SER A 80 -3.50 -1.39 19.54
N LYS A 81 -4.23 -1.45 20.65
CA LYS A 81 -5.69 -1.48 20.59
C LYS A 81 -6.24 -0.25 19.87
N ILE A 82 -6.96 -0.48 18.78
CA ILE A 82 -7.72 0.55 18.07
C ILE A 82 -9.14 0.52 18.60
N THR A 83 -9.63 1.67 19.09
CA THR A 83 -10.98 1.84 19.60
C THR A 83 -11.88 2.48 18.56
N GLY A 84 -13.16 2.14 18.57
CA GLY A 84 -14.15 2.68 17.64
C GLY A 84 -14.97 1.60 16.93
N SER A 85 -15.74 2.01 15.93
CA SER A 85 -16.48 1.10 15.05
C SER A 85 -15.55 0.33 14.12
N GLU A 86 -16.08 -0.70 13.46
CA GLU A 86 -15.31 -1.48 12.46
C GLU A 86 -14.77 -0.60 11.34
N ASP A 87 -15.56 0.39 10.87
CA ASP A 87 -15.15 1.33 9.83
C ASP A 87 -13.99 2.23 10.32
N GLU A 88 -14.06 2.72 11.56
CA GLU A 88 -12.98 3.52 12.16
C GLU A 88 -11.69 2.70 12.33
N VAL A 89 -11.82 1.41 12.64
CA VAL A 89 -10.67 0.49 12.69
C VAL A 89 -10.05 0.33 11.29
N VAL A 90 -10.86 0.10 10.27
CA VAL A 90 -10.40 -0.02 8.87
C VAL A 90 -9.69 1.28 8.44
N ASP A 91 -10.26 2.44 8.72
CA ASP A 91 -9.66 3.74 8.42
C ASP A 91 -8.30 3.93 9.10
N ALA A 92 -8.18 3.51 10.36
CA ALA A 92 -6.90 3.55 11.09
C ALA A 92 -5.85 2.59 10.48
N LEU A 93 -6.28 1.42 10.01
CA LEU A 93 -5.41 0.43 9.37
C LEU A 93 -5.02 0.83 7.95
N HIS A 94 -5.82 1.67 7.28
CA HIS A 94 -5.59 2.10 5.91
C HIS A 94 -4.21 2.77 5.73
N SER A 95 -3.77 3.53 6.72
CA SER A 95 -2.46 4.20 6.73
C SER A 95 -1.29 3.28 7.12
N GLN A 96 -1.57 2.09 7.63
CA GLN A 96 -0.55 1.13 8.07
C GLN A 96 -0.17 0.17 6.94
N ILE A 97 1.02 -0.42 7.05
CA ILE A 97 1.49 -1.45 6.11
C ILE A 97 1.12 -2.82 6.70
N PRO A 98 0.39 -3.68 5.98
CA PRO A 98 0.13 -5.04 6.42
C PRO A 98 1.43 -5.85 6.46
N PHE A 99 1.63 -6.62 7.52
CA PHE A 99 2.80 -7.48 7.62
C PHE A 99 2.65 -8.80 6.83
N LEU A 100 1.42 -9.15 6.47
CA LEU A 100 1.11 -10.32 5.65
C LEU A 100 -0.13 -10.06 4.81
N GLU A 101 -0.05 -10.42 3.54
CA GLU A 101 -1.18 -10.43 2.60
C GLU A 101 -1.29 -11.80 1.95
N GLY A 102 -2.50 -12.31 1.83
CA GLY A 102 -2.73 -13.61 1.20
C GLY A 102 -4.20 -13.99 1.12
N THR A 103 -4.46 -15.23 0.71
CA THR A 103 -5.82 -15.76 0.57
C THR A 103 -6.26 -16.66 1.73
N GLY A 104 -5.40 -16.82 2.72
CA GLY A 104 -5.62 -17.72 3.83
C GLY A 104 -5.83 -17.04 5.17
N ASP A 105 -5.75 -17.82 6.24
CA ASP A 105 -6.03 -17.36 7.59
C ASP A 105 -4.89 -17.68 8.57
N ILE A 106 -4.79 -16.84 9.61
CA ILE A 106 -3.90 -17.07 10.76
C ILE A 106 -4.60 -17.95 11.76
N SER A 107 -4.19 -19.21 11.84
CA SER A 107 -4.74 -20.20 12.78
C SER A 107 -4.24 -20.01 14.20
N ALA A 108 -2.99 -19.59 14.38
CA ALA A 108 -2.40 -19.29 15.67
C ALA A 108 -1.43 -18.10 15.59
N ILE A 109 -1.41 -17.30 16.64
CA ILE A 109 -0.46 -16.22 16.84
C ILE A 109 -0.08 -16.15 18.31
N SER A 110 1.21 -15.99 18.58
CA SER A 110 1.75 -15.79 19.91
C SER A 110 2.91 -14.83 19.89
N ALA A 111 3.06 -14.05 20.95
CA ALA A 111 4.17 -13.14 21.12
C ALA A 111 4.97 -13.50 22.36
N GLU A 112 6.28 -13.59 22.23
CA GLU A 112 7.21 -13.83 23.31
C GLU A 112 8.42 -12.92 23.17
N ASN A 113 8.63 -12.09 24.16
CA ASN A 113 9.65 -11.03 24.14
C ASN A 113 9.47 -10.12 22.91
N ASN A 114 10.46 -10.08 22.01
CA ASN A 114 10.45 -9.28 20.80
C ASN A 114 10.17 -10.10 19.52
N ARG A 115 9.56 -11.29 19.66
CA ARG A 115 9.24 -12.18 18.55
C ARG A 115 7.75 -12.54 18.56
N VAL A 116 7.14 -12.43 17.40
CA VAL A 116 5.78 -12.88 17.14
C VAL A 116 5.83 -14.11 16.24
N ARG A 117 5.28 -15.22 16.72
CA ARG A 117 5.14 -16.46 15.94
C ARG A 117 3.74 -16.51 15.34
N ILE A 118 3.68 -16.79 14.06
CA ILE A 118 2.46 -16.79 13.25
C ILE A 118 2.35 -18.14 12.54
N VAL A 119 1.23 -18.82 12.71
CA VAL A 119 0.88 -20.01 11.94
C VAL A 119 -0.18 -19.60 10.92
N TYR A 120 0.18 -19.71 9.65
CA TYR A 120 -0.65 -19.26 8.53
C TYR A 120 -0.92 -20.43 7.58
N SER A 121 -2.16 -20.51 7.10
CA SER A 121 -2.57 -21.50 6.10
C SER A 121 -3.18 -20.79 4.90
N GLY A 122 -2.58 -20.97 3.74
CA GLY A 122 -3.04 -20.38 2.49
C GLY A 122 -1.93 -19.80 1.63
N ARG A 123 -2.31 -19.20 0.51
CA ARG A 123 -1.36 -18.59 -0.41
C ARG A 123 -0.90 -17.22 0.13
N VAL A 124 0.39 -17.04 0.20
CA VAL A 124 1.02 -15.77 0.58
C VAL A 124 1.32 -14.94 -0.68
N TYR A 125 0.95 -13.66 -0.66
CA TYR A 125 1.31 -12.69 -1.69
C TYR A 125 2.47 -11.81 -1.26
N SER A 126 2.45 -11.36 -0.01
CA SER A 126 3.57 -10.65 0.61
C SER A 126 3.65 -10.97 2.10
N LEU A 127 4.84 -10.93 2.64
CA LEU A 127 5.09 -11.00 4.07
C LEU A 127 6.35 -10.19 4.44
N ASP A 128 6.32 -9.62 5.62
CA ASP A 128 7.44 -8.87 6.19
C ASP A 128 8.10 -9.69 7.31
N GLU A 129 9.39 -9.48 7.53
CA GLU A 129 10.15 -10.14 8.61
C GLU A 129 10.02 -9.41 9.95
N SER A 130 9.47 -8.20 9.94
CA SER A 130 9.26 -7.38 11.13
C SER A 130 7.98 -6.55 11.00
N ALA A 131 7.39 -6.22 12.15
CA ALA A 131 6.28 -5.29 12.22
C ALA A 131 6.57 -4.19 13.24
N HIS A 132 5.97 -3.03 13.00
CA HIS A 132 6.10 -1.86 13.86
C HIS A 132 4.71 -1.46 14.36
N TYR A 133 4.61 -1.20 15.65
CA TYR A 133 3.39 -0.65 16.25
C TYR A 133 3.74 0.34 17.34
N THR A 134 2.82 1.20 17.71
CA THR A 134 3.06 2.27 18.68
C THR A 134 2.33 1.96 19.97
N VAL A 135 3.06 2.01 21.08
CA VAL A 135 2.53 1.89 22.46
C VAL A 135 2.96 3.11 23.25
N ASN A 136 2.01 3.82 23.84
CA ASN A 136 2.29 5.01 24.65
C ASN A 136 3.18 6.07 23.97
N GLY A 137 3.06 6.20 22.64
CA GLY A 137 3.85 7.14 21.84
C GLY A 137 5.24 6.63 21.43
N GLU A 138 5.63 5.44 21.86
CA GLU A 138 6.88 4.79 21.47
C GLU A 138 6.65 3.73 20.38
N THR A 139 7.51 3.70 19.37
CA THR A 139 7.45 2.69 18.31
C THR A 139 8.17 1.42 18.76
N VAL A 140 7.43 0.34 18.82
CA VAL A 140 7.94 -0.99 19.13
C VAL A 140 8.11 -1.77 17.83
N THR A 141 9.26 -2.40 17.66
CA THR A 141 9.56 -3.29 16.52
C THR A 141 9.64 -4.74 17.01
N VAL A 142 8.87 -5.60 16.38
CA VAL A 142 8.90 -7.05 16.66
C VAL A 142 9.36 -7.82 15.44
N ARG A 143 10.07 -8.92 15.67
CA ARG A 143 10.45 -9.88 14.61
C ARG A 143 9.32 -10.87 14.41
N LEU A 144 9.04 -11.18 13.15
CA LEU A 144 7.99 -12.11 12.76
C LEU A 144 8.60 -13.45 12.36
N ALA A 145 8.04 -14.52 12.89
CA ALA A 145 8.42 -15.88 12.55
C ALA A 145 7.18 -16.64 12.05
N TYR A 146 7.26 -17.16 10.85
CA TYR A 146 6.13 -17.78 10.17
C TYR A 146 6.26 -19.30 10.11
N GLU A 147 5.15 -19.98 10.30
CA GLU A 147 4.93 -21.38 9.96
C GLU A 147 3.79 -21.42 8.94
N ILE A 148 4.12 -21.68 7.68
CA ILE A 148 3.17 -21.67 6.56
C ILE A 148 2.80 -23.12 6.23
N GLN A 149 1.48 -23.41 6.19
CA GLN A 149 0.91 -24.73 5.94
C GLN A 149 0.13 -24.76 4.61
#